data_2e3e0106e917de2d92236ba37a0af4c8
#
_entry.id   2e3e0106e917de2d92236ba37a0af4c8
#
_cell.length_a   1.000
_cell.length_b   1.000
_cell.length_c   1.000
_cell.angle_alpha   90.00
_cell.angle_beta   90.00
_cell.angle_gamma   90.00
#
_symmetry.space_group_name_H-M   'P 1'
#
loop_
_entity.id
_entity.type
_entity.pdbx_description
1 polymer ?
#
loop_
_entity_poly.entity_id
_entity_poly.type
_entity_poly.pdbx_seq_one_letter_code
_entity_poly.pdbx_strand_id
1 'polypeptide(L)'
;DVKINEWFGQFYDMIQKALSSPNSITIEEYWESLLSFITLAGLYVALATIVAFFTSHYLFRWRTAMIEWYHSVYDKARTIEGASQRVQEDTIKFSRIMEGLGTSFIEAIMMLIEFTPILFGLSLGIPILFFGDWNYGLVTGAFIWTVGGTLFLIVLGSILRLVGVEYDLQKNEASYRKMLVIAEDNITIRPKNLDELFQDVKKIHFKSYLRYFYFNLGRITYLQANVLSAYVFLAPAIVAGVVTLGVMQQIIRAFGRVEGSMQYIFRSWPTIIELASVYKRLKEFESRINSAEIIIEND
;
A
#
# COMPACT_ATOMS: atom_id res chain seq x y z
N ASP A 1 4.94 1.31 18.11
CA ASP A 1 5.99 0.62 17.33
C ASP A 1 7.40 0.86 17.89
N VAL A 2 7.76 2.09 18.29
CA VAL A 2 9.08 2.43 18.85
C VAL A 2 9.39 1.57 20.09
N LYS A 3 8.48 1.51 21.05
CA LYS A 3 8.66 0.70 22.27
C LYS A 3 8.82 -0.80 21.99
N ILE A 4 8.12 -1.31 20.98
CA ILE A 4 8.28 -2.68 20.51
C ILE A 4 9.69 -2.87 19.90
N ASN A 5 10.19 -1.90 19.16
CA ASN A 5 11.55 -1.95 18.59
C ASN A 5 12.62 -1.96 19.69
N GLU A 6 12.50 -1.11 20.71
CA GLU A 6 13.38 -1.09 21.88
C GLU A 6 13.37 -2.42 22.61
N TRP A 7 12.17 -2.98 22.85
CA TRP A 7 12.02 -4.28 23.50
C TRP A 7 12.75 -5.39 22.73
N PHE A 8 12.61 -5.43 21.40
CA PHE A 8 13.33 -6.42 20.58
C PHE A 8 14.86 -6.30 20.73
N GLY A 9 15.39 -5.07 20.81
CA GLY A 9 16.81 -4.86 21.04
C GLY A 9 17.27 -5.50 22.35
N GLN A 10 16.60 -5.15 23.45
CA GLN A 10 16.92 -5.69 24.78
C GLN A 10 16.75 -7.22 24.83
N PHE A 11 15.70 -7.76 24.24
CA PHE A 11 15.44 -9.19 24.21
C PHE A 11 16.52 -9.96 23.43
N TYR A 12 16.94 -9.46 22.27
CA TYR A 12 18.00 -10.11 21.49
C TYR A 12 19.37 -10.01 22.16
N ASP A 13 19.68 -8.92 22.89
CA ASP A 13 20.89 -8.81 23.68
C ASP A 13 20.89 -9.80 24.86
N MET A 14 19.74 -10.00 25.49
CA MET A 14 19.55 -11.01 26.52
C MET A 14 19.78 -12.43 25.95
N ILE A 15 19.23 -12.73 24.77
CA ILE A 15 19.47 -14.01 24.08
C ILE A 15 20.94 -14.18 23.75
N GLN A 16 21.60 -13.16 23.21
CA GLN A 16 23.04 -13.21 22.92
C GLN A 16 23.86 -13.53 24.17
N LYS A 17 23.55 -12.91 25.30
CA LYS A 17 24.19 -13.16 26.59
C LYS A 17 23.97 -14.59 27.05
N ALA A 18 22.74 -15.12 26.98
CA ALA A 18 22.41 -16.49 27.34
C ALA A 18 23.15 -17.53 26.50
N LEU A 19 23.28 -17.29 25.19
CA LEU A 19 23.94 -18.22 24.26
C LEU A 19 25.47 -18.17 24.35
N SER A 20 26.04 -16.99 24.66
CA SER A 20 27.49 -16.82 24.80
C SER A 20 28.02 -17.27 26.18
N SER A 21 27.18 -17.23 27.21
CA SER A 21 27.54 -17.59 28.59
C SER A 21 26.40 -18.41 29.22
N PRO A 22 26.46 -19.76 29.15
CA PRO A 22 25.43 -20.62 29.72
C PRO A 22 25.16 -20.31 31.21
N ASN A 23 23.89 -20.31 31.60
CA ASN A 23 23.38 -19.94 32.93
C ASN A 23 23.63 -18.48 33.36
N SER A 24 23.95 -17.58 32.42
CA SER A 24 24.11 -16.14 32.70
C SER A 24 22.77 -15.40 32.88
N ILE A 25 21.66 -16.04 32.52
CA ILE A 25 20.30 -15.54 32.63
C ILE A 25 19.43 -16.60 33.33
N THR A 26 18.57 -16.15 34.25
CA THR A 26 17.62 -17.03 34.90
C THR A 26 16.37 -17.25 34.06
N ILE A 27 15.64 -18.33 34.35
CA ILE A 27 14.38 -18.60 33.66
C ILE A 27 13.32 -17.57 34.04
N GLU A 28 13.40 -17.01 35.23
CA GLU A 28 12.53 -15.92 35.70
C GLU A 28 12.74 -14.65 34.87
N GLU A 29 13.99 -14.20 34.68
CA GLU A 29 14.33 -13.03 33.86
C GLU A 29 13.82 -13.20 32.41
N TYR A 30 13.92 -14.41 31.87
CA TYR A 30 13.41 -14.72 30.53
C TYR A 30 11.88 -14.55 30.45
N TRP A 31 11.15 -15.11 31.44
CA TRP A 31 9.69 -14.98 31.48
C TRP A 31 9.22 -13.56 31.77
N GLU A 32 9.91 -12.80 32.60
CA GLU A 32 9.62 -11.39 32.84
C GLU A 32 9.72 -10.58 31.56
N SER A 33 10.76 -10.83 30.76
CA SER A 33 10.90 -10.18 29.46
C SER A 33 9.74 -10.51 28.52
N LEU A 34 9.31 -11.77 28.42
CA LEU A 34 8.16 -12.15 27.59
C LEU A 34 6.85 -11.54 28.10
N LEU A 35 6.63 -11.48 29.41
CA LEU A 35 5.44 -10.86 30.01
C LEU A 35 5.40 -9.35 29.74
N SER A 36 6.56 -8.67 29.77
CA SER A 36 6.66 -7.26 29.40
C SER A 36 6.25 -7.02 27.96
N PHE A 37 6.61 -7.91 27.03
CA PHE A 37 6.15 -7.87 25.66
C PHE A 37 4.64 -8.03 25.52
N ILE A 38 4.07 -9.01 26.22
CA ILE A 38 2.61 -9.27 26.19
C ILE A 38 1.85 -8.01 26.65
N THR A 39 2.34 -7.35 27.70
CA THR A 39 1.73 -6.11 28.21
C THR A 39 1.81 -4.99 27.16
N LEU A 40 2.98 -4.80 26.54
CA LEU A 40 3.21 -3.79 25.49
C LEU A 40 2.38 -4.09 24.25
N ALA A 41 2.37 -5.34 23.78
CA ALA A 41 1.59 -5.80 22.64
C ALA A 41 0.08 -5.70 22.90
N GLY A 42 -0.38 -6.04 24.12
CA GLY A 42 -1.77 -5.90 24.51
C GLY A 42 -2.28 -4.46 24.43
N LEU A 43 -1.48 -3.51 24.91
CA LEU A 43 -1.79 -2.08 24.80
C LEU A 43 -1.86 -1.65 23.31
N TYR A 44 -0.89 -2.10 22.50
CA TYR A 44 -0.89 -1.82 21.06
C TYR A 44 -2.13 -2.37 20.36
N VAL A 45 -2.50 -3.62 20.62
CA VAL A 45 -3.70 -4.28 20.05
C VAL A 45 -4.96 -3.52 20.43
N ALA A 46 -5.10 -3.14 21.72
CA ALA A 46 -6.26 -2.39 22.19
C ALA A 46 -6.38 -1.04 21.46
N LEU A 47 -5.29 -0.26 21.39
CA LEU A 47 -5.29 1.03 20.71
C LEU A 47 -5.54 0.89 19.21
N ALA A 48 -4.87 -0.07 18.53
CA ALA A 48 -5.06 -0.30 17.11
C ALA A 48 -6.51 -0.68 16.77
N THR A 49 -7.13 -1.53 17.60
CA THR A 49 -8.54 -1.93 17.43
C THR A 49 -9.50 -0.73 17.61
N ILE A 50 -9.26 0.11 18.62
CA ILE A 50 -10.06 1.32 18.85
C ILE A 50 -9.92 2.30 17.68
N VAL A 51 -8.68 2.54 17.21
CA VAL A 51 -8.44 3.42 16.05
C VAL A 51 -9.13 2.88 14.81
N ALA A 52 -9.01 1.58 14.51
CA ALA A 52 -9.68 0.96 13.37
C ALA A 52 -11.21 1.13 13.43
N PHE A 53 -11.81 0.91 14.61
CA PHE A 53 -13.25 1.10 14.82
C PHE A 53 -13.68 2.55 14.52
N PHE A 54 -13.00 3.53 15.09
CA PHE A 54 -13.35 4.94 14.87
C PHE A 54 -13.11 5.39 13.43
N THR A 55 -12.07 4.88 12.79
CA THR A 55 -11.78 5.17 11.38
C THR A 55 -12.90 4.68 10.47
N SER A 56 -13.32 3.42 10.61
CA SER A 56 -14.41 2.85 9.83
C SER A 56 -15.74 3.60 10.08
N HIS A 57 -15.99 3.98 11.34
CA HIS A 57 -17.18 4.73 11.71
C HIS A 57 -17.18 6.15 11.12
N TYR A 58 -16.05 6.85 11.15
CA TYR A 58 -15.87 8.17 10.54
C TYR A 58 -16.10 8.14 9.02
N LEU A 59 -15.54 7.15 8.33
CA LEU A 59 -15.66 7.04 6.88
C LEU A 59 -17.07 6.65 6.43
N PHE A 60 -17.77 5.84 7.22
CA PHE A 60 -19.19 5.59 6.96
C PHE A 60 -20.04 6.85 7.10
N ARG A 61 -19.75 7.71 8.08
CA ARG A 61 -20.41 9.03 8.20
C ARG A 61 -20.13 9.92 6.99
N TRP A 62 -18.92 9.91 6.48
CA TRP A 62 -18.61 10.65 5.25
C TRP A 62 -19.43 10.13 4.06
N ARG A 63 -19.48 8.81 3.90
CA ARG A 63 -20.36 8.20 2.89
C ARG A 63 -21.83 8.58 3.10
N THR A 64 -22.31 8.61 4.33
CA THR A 64 -23.70 9.02 4.65
C THR A 64 -23.96 10.43 4.13
N ALA A 65 -23.07 11.39 4.39
CA ALA A 65 -23.21 12.75 3.89
C ALA A 65 -23.24 12.82 2.35
N MET A 66 -22.41 12.01 1.66
CA MET A 66 -22.46 11.91 0.19
C MET A 66 -23.82 11.39 -0.29
N ILE A 67 -24.33 10.33 0.33
CA ILE A 67 -25.62 9.71 -0.02
C ILE A 67 -26.78 10.68 0.25
N GLU A 68 -26.78 11.38 1.38
CA GLU A 68 -27.80 12.39 1.71
C GLU A 68 -27.83 13.51 0.65
N TRP A 69 -26.66 13.94 0.19
CA TRP A 69 -26.59 14.91 -0.91
C TRP A 69 -27.16 14.34 -2.21
N TYR A 70 -26.79 13.11 -2.60
CA TYR A 70 -27.34 12.47 -3.81
C TYR A 70 -28.86 12.27 -3.69
N HIS A 71 -29.38 11.92 -2.51
CA HIS A 71 -30.82 11.81 -2.30
C HIS A 71 -31.53 13.15 -2.49
N SER A 72 -30.95 14.26 -2.05
CA SER A 72 -31.56 15.60 -2.21
C SER A 72 -31.69 16.02 -3.68
N VAL A 73 -30.84 15.50 -4.57
CA VAL A 73 -30.85 15.78 -6.02
C VAL A 73 -31.28 14.58 -6.87
N TYR A 74 -31.85 13.52 -6.24
CA TYR A 74 -32.11 12.24 -6.90
C TYR A 74 -33.13 12.33 -8.04
N ASP A 75 -34.11 13.19 -7.94
CA ASP A 75 -35.11 13.39 -8.99
C ASP A 75 -34.48 13.85 -10.31
N LYS A 76 -33.40 14.61 -10.24
CA LYS A 76 -32.59 15.04 -11.40
C LYS A 76 -31.60 13.93 -11.80
N ALA A 77 -30.98 13.27 -10.81
CA ALA A 77 -30.00 12.24 -11.02
C ALA A 77 -30.55 10.97 -11.68
N ARG A 78 -31.80 10.56 -11.37
CA ARG A 78 -32.40 9.32 -11.87
C ARG A 78 -32.60 9.28 -13.39
N THR A 79 -32.59 10.44 -14.05
CA THR A 79 -32.71 10.53 -15.51
C THR A 79 -31.35 10.27 -16.22
N ILE A 80 -30.24 10.24 -15.47
CA ILE A 80 -28.90 10.03 -15.99
C ILE A 80 -28.62 8.53 -16.00
N GLU A 81 -28.19 8.00 -17.13
CA GLU A 81 -27.81 6.59 -17.29
C GLU A 81 -26.75 6.18 -16.25
N GLY A 82 -27.02 5.08 -15.54
CA GLY A 82 -26.14 4.54 -14.52
C GLY A 82 -26.16 5.27 -13.17
N ALA A 83 -27.15 6.12 -12.91
CA ALA A 83 -27.30 6.87 -11.66
C ALA A 83 -27.27 5.96 -10.41
N SER A 84 -28.01 4.85 -10.40
CA SER A 84 -28.06 3.90 -9.29
C SER A 84 -26.67 3.30 -8.99
N GLN A 85 -25.91 2.96 -10.04
CA GLN A 85 -24.55 2.45 -9.90
C GLN A 85 -23.61 3.52 -9.31
N ARG A 86 -23.72 4.78 -9.73
CA ARG A 86 -22.91 5.88 -9.20
C ARG A 86 -23.20 6.13 -7.72
N VAL A 87 -24.48 6.21 -7.37
CA VAL A 87 -24.90 6.48 -5.98
C VAL A 87 -24.54 5.32 -5.04
N GLN A 88 -24.70 4.07 -5.47
CA GLN A 88 -24.45 2.93 -4.61
C GLN A 88 -23.02 2.39 -4.70
N GLU A 89 -22.57 1.94 -5.89
CA GLU A 89 -21.29 1.24 -6.01
C GLU A 89 -20.09 2.19 -5.95
N ASP A 90 -20.14 3.31 -6.69
CA ASP A 90 -18.99 4.20 -6.75
C ASP A 90 -18.77 4.93 -5.42
N THR A 91 -19.83 5.27 -4.66
CA THR A 91 -19.69 5.85 -3.31
C THR A 91 -19.10 4.86 -2.31
N ILE A 92 -19.50 3.57 -2.37
CA ILE A 92 -18.90 2.52 -1.52
C ILE A 92 -17.42 2.33 -1.87
N LYS A 93 -17.11 2.23 -3.16
CA LYS A 93 -15.72 2.06 -3.62
C LYS A 93 -14.86 3.24 -3.21
N PHE A 94 -15.34 4.46 -3.44
CA PHE A 94 -14.64 5.69 -3.04
C PHE A 94 -14.33 5.69 -1.55
N SER A 95 -15.34 5.45 -0.71
CA SER A 95 -15.16 5.45 0.74
C SER A 95 -14.17 4.38 1.22
N ARG A 96 -14.25 3.14 0.70
CA ARG A 96 -13.33 2.05 1.06
C ARG A 96 -11.89 2.32 0.62
N ILE A 97 -11.72 2.85 -0.59
CA ILE A 97 -10.39 3.18 -1.09
C ILE A 97 -9.79 4.32 -0.27
N MET A 98 -10.58 5.35 0.04
CA MET A 98 -10.13 6.47 0.90
C MET A 98 -9.79 5.99 2.31
N GLU A 99 -10.54 5.03 2.87
CA GLU A 99 -10.22 4.39 4.15
C GLU A 99 -8.83 3.76 4.10
N GLY A 100 -8.60 2.84 3.16
CA GLY A 100 -7.34 2.13 3.05
C GLY A 100 -6.16 3.05 2.71
N LEU A 101 -6.29 3.91 1.69
CA LEU A 101 -5.23 4.82 1.29
C LEU A 101 -4.95 5.90 2.32
N GLY A 102 -5.99 6.52 2.88
CA GLY A 102 -5.82 7.63 3.83
C GLY A 102 -5.16 7.18 5.12
N THR A 103 -5.62 6.08 5.71
CA THR A 103 -5.04 5.53 6.94
C THR A 103 -3.60 5.07 6.73
N SER A 104 -3.33 4.32 5.67
CA SER A 104 -1.96 3.86 5.38
C SER A 104 -1.01 4.99 5.01
N PHE A 105 -1.50 6.08 4.41
CA PHE A 105 -0.69 7.27 4.14
C PHE A 105 -0.27 7.98 5.44
N ILE A 106 -1.22 8.18 6.36
CA ILE A 106 -0.92 8.77 7.66
C ILE A 106 0.04 7.87 8.44
N GLU A 107 -0.19 6.56 8.43
CA GLU A 107 0.70 5.58 9.05
C GLU A 107 2.12 5.65 8.46
N ALA A 108 2.27 5.73 7.14
CA ALA A 108 3.58 5.86 6.50
C ALA A 108 4.31 7.14 6.91
N ILE A 109 3.62 8.27 7.00
CA ILE A 109 4.21 9.54 7.48
C ILE A 109 4.65 9.41 8.94
N MET A 110 3.77 8.88 9.80
CA MET A 110 4.08 8.70 11.23
C MET A 110 5.29 7.78 11.43
N MET A 111 5.37 6.68 10.66
CA MET A 111 6.53 5.79 10.70
C MET A 111 7.83 6.47 10.28
N LEU A 112 7.79 7.33 9.26
CA LEU A 112 8.97 8.11 8.86
C LEU A 112 9.40 9.08 9.97
N ILE A 113 8.46 9.79 10.59
CA ILE A 113 8.73 10.73 11.67
C ILE A 113 9.31 10.02 12.90
N GLU A 114 8.78 8.82 13.24
CA GLU A 114 9.21 8.06 14.41
C GLU A 114 10.54 7.34 14.19
N PHE A 115 10.71 6.64 13.06
CA PHE A 115 11.83 5.73 12.85
C PHE A 115 13.06 6.36 12.18
N THR A 116 12.92 7.48 11.47
CA THR A 116 14.10 8.16 10.89
C THR A 116 15.07 8.66 11.97
N PRO A 117 14.63 9.35 13.05
CA PRO A 117 15.51 9.73 14.14
C PRO A 117 16.11 8.53 14.88
N ILE A 118 15.35 7.44 15.05
CA ILE A 118 15.85 6.20 15.67
C ILE A 118 16.96 5.58 14.82
N LEU A 119 16.72 5.45 13.52
CA LEU A 119 17.71 4.91 12.59
C LEU A 119 18.97 5.78 12.56
N PHE A 120 18.81 7.11 12.61
CA PHE A 120 19.93 8.03 12.75
C PHE A 120 20.69 7.79 14.06
N GLY A 121 20.00 7.74 15.20
CA GLY A 121 20.64 7.52 16.52
C GLY A 121 21.39 6.18 16.59
N LEU A 122 20.81 5.12 16.01
CA LEU A 122 21.42 3.80 15.96
C LEU A 122 22.61 3.72 14.98
N SER A 123 22.77 4.67 14.05
CA SER A 123 23.90 4.70 13.10
C SER A 123 25.13 5.42 13.63
N LEU A 124 25.02 6.08 14.78
CA LEU A 124 26.13 6.87 15.35
C LEU A 124 27.31 5.97 15.74
N GLY A 125 28.50 6.28 15.17
CA GLY A 125 29.73 5.54 15.47
C GLY A 125 29.80 4.12 14.92
N ILE A 126 28.89 3.76 14.00
CA ILE A 126 28.86 2.43 13.36
C ILE A 126 29.40 2.55 11.92
N PRO A 127 30.42 1.78 11.51
CA PRO A 127 30.91 1.79 10.14
C PRO A 127 29.88 1.15 9.19
N ILE A 128 29.48 1.90 8.15
CA ILE A 128 28.44 1.52 7.21
C ILE A 128 29.03 1.34 5.82
N LEU A 129 28.68 0.26 5.14
CA LEU A 129 29.17 -0.01 3.80
C LEU A 129 28.85 1.15 2.85
N PHE A 130 29.83 1.61 2.07
CA PHE A 130 29.82 2.77 1.17
C PHE A 130 29.85 4.14 1.85
N PHE A 131 29.53 4.26 3.14
CA PHE A 131 29.43 5.54 3.84
C PHE A 131 30.48 5.70 4.95
N GLY A 132 31.20 4.61 5.36
CA GLY A 132 32.14 4.64 6.45
C GLY A 132 31.47 5.03 7.77
N ASP A 133 32.09 5.96 8.52
CA ASP A 133 31.62 6.43 9.82
C ASP A 133 30.65 7.61 9.71
N TRP A 134 30.04 7.83 8.54
CA TRP A 134 29.11 8.94 8.37
C TRP A 134 27.80 8.70 9.11
N ASN A 135 27.47 9.59 10.02
CA ASN A 135 26.34 9.47 10.95
C ASN A 135 24.97 9.29 10.29
N TYR A 136 24.81 9.76 9.05
CA TYR A 136 23.56 9.60 8.28
C TYR A 136 23.59 8.39 7.33
N GLY A 137 24.62 7.54 7.40
CA GLY A 137 24.85 6.48 6.42
C GLY A 137 23.68 5.51 6.28
N LEU A 138 23.06 5.05 7.37
CA LEU A 138 21.92 4.14 7.31
C LEU A 138 20.67 4.83 6.76
N VAL A 139 20.39 6.08 7.16
CA VAL A 139 19.23 6.84 6.65
C VAL A 139 19.38 7.10 5.16
N THR A 140 20.59 7.51 4.73
CA THR A 140 20.89 7.73 3.31
C THR A 140 20.87 6.43 2.52
N GLY A 141 21.38 5.34 3.09
CA GLY A 141 21.34 4.01 2.51
C GLY A 141 19.90 3.53 2.27
N ALA A 142 19.02 3.69 3.26
CA ALA A 142 17.60 3.39 3.14
C ALA A 142 16.95 4.23 2.02
N PHE A 143 17.26 5.52 1.97
CA PHE A 143 16.74 6.43 0.94
C PHE A 143 17.19 6.03 -0.47
N ILE A 144 18.50 5.83 -0.67
CA ILE A 144 19.07 5.45 -1.98
C ILE A 144 18.52 4.09 -2.43
N TRP A 145 18.45 3.12 -1.51
CA TRP A 145 17.90 1.79 -1.81
C TRP A 145 16.43 1.86 -2.26
N THR A 146 15.62 2.62 -1.53
CA THR A 146 14.18 2.78 -1.83
C THR A 146 13.96 3.51 -3.14
N VAL A 147 14.65 4.64 -3.36
CA VAL A 147 14.55 5.40 -4.61
C VAL A 147 15.05 4.58 -5.79
N GLY A 148 16.18 3.88 -5.64
CA GLY A 148 16.74 3.00 -6.67
C GLY A 148 15.80 1.86 -7.04
N GLY A 149 15.26 1.16 -6.07
CA GLY A 149 14.29 0.09 -6.30
C GLY A 149 13.00 0.57 -6.95
N THR A 150 12.54 1.73 -6.54
CA THR A 150 11.40 2.43 -7.15
C THR A 150 11.63 2.74 -8.62
N LEU A 151 12.75 3.39 -8.95
CA LEU A 151 13.11 3.71 -10.32
C LEU A 151 13.25 2.43 -11.16
N PHE A 152 13.86 1.39 -10.59
CA PHE A 152 13.94 0.07 -11.23
C PHE A 152 12.55 -0.47 -11.61
N LEU A 153 11.57 -0.44 -10.69
CA LEU A 153 10.21 -0.93 -10.96
C LEU A 153 9.46 -0.05 -11.98
N ILE A 154 9.66 1.27 -11.95
CA ILE A 154 9.07 2.20 -12.95
C ILE A 154 9.64 1.89 -14.34
N VAL A 155 10.95 1.76 -14.47
CA VAL A 155 11.62 1.44 -15.73
C VAL A 155 11.15 0.08 -16.25
N LEU A 156 11.12 -0.93 -15.38
CA LEU A 156 10.64 -2.26 -15.74
C LEU A 156 9.18 -2.24 -16.22
N GLY A 157 8.30 -1.56 -15.49
CA GLY A 157 6.89 -1.39 -15.88
C GLY A 157 6.71 -0.65 -17.20
N SER A 158 7.57 0.35 -17.46
CA SER A 158 7.57 1.11 -18.72
C SER A 158 8.05 0.28 -19.90
N ILE A 159 9.13 -0.49 -19.74
CA ILE A 159 9.64 -1.42 -20.77
C ILE A 159 8.59 -2.47 -21.12
N LEU A 160 7.91 -3.01 -20.13
CA LEU A 160 6.83 -3.99 -20.30
C LEU A 160 5.52 -3.36 -20.79
N ARG A 161 5.44 -2.04 -20.89
CA ARG A 161 4.24 -1.29 -21.32
C ARG A 161 2.99 -1.72 -20.54
N LEU A 162 3.08 -1.84 -19.21
CA LEU A 162 1.99 -2.31 -18.38
C LEU A 162 0.76 -1.41 -18.46
N VAL A 163 0.95 -0.09 -18.44
CA VAL A 163 -0.15 0.89 -18.56
C VAL A 163 -0.91 0.72 -19.88
N GLY A 164 -0.18 0.48 -20.97
CA GLY A 164 -0.79 0.26 -22.29
C GLY A 164 -1.63 -1.02 -22.36
N VAL A 165 -1.14 -2.10 -21.73
CA VAL A 165 -1.90 -3.37 -21.68
C VAL A 165 -3.14 -3.25 -20.81
N GLU A 166 -3.03 -2.54 -19.69
CA GLU A 166 -4.17 -2.30 -18.79
C GLU A 166 -5.25 -1.46 -19.50
N TYR A 167 -4.83 -0.45 -20.26
CA TYR A 167 -5.75 0.34 -21.07
C TYR A 167 -6.45 -0.52 -22.15
N ASP A 168 -5.68 -1.35 -22.88
CA ASP A 168 -6.23 -2.26 -23.90
C ASP A 168 -7.20 -3.27 -23.29
N LEU A 169 -6.88 -3.78 -22.10
CA LEU A 169 -7.74 -4.72 -21.34
C LEU A 169 -9.07 -4.07 -20.98
N GLN A 170 -9.03 -2.88 -20.38
CA GLN A 170 -10.24 -2.14 -20.01
C GLN A 170 -11.09 -1.79 -21.23
N LYS A 171 -10.46 -1.42 -22.35
CA LYS A 171 -11.14 -1.11 -23.60
C LYS A 171 -11.87 -2.33 -24.16
N ASN A 172 -11.22 -3.49 -24.21
CA ASN A 172 -11.83 -4.71 -24.74
C ASN A 172 -12.96 -5.23 -23.83
N GLU A 173 -12.77 -5.19 -22.51
CA GLU A 173 -13.82 -5.49 -21.55
C GLU A 173 -15.03 -4.55 -21.66
N ALA A 174 -14.79 -3.25 -21.83
CA ALA A 174 -15.87 -2.28 -22.05
C ALA A 174 -16.63 -2.55 -23.34
N SER A 175 -15.92 -2.90 -24.42
CA SER A 175 -16.53 -3.24 -25.71
C SER A 175 -17.40 -4.49 -25.63
N TYR A 176 -16.90 -5.53 -24.95
CA TYR A 176 -17.64 -6.77 -24.71
C TYR A 176 -18.91 -6.50 -23.87
N ARG A 177 -18.79 -5.76 -22.76
CA ARG A 177 -19.93 -5.37 -21.93
C ARG A 177 -20.98 -4.57 -22.69
N LYS A 178 -20.55 -3.58 -23.51
CA LYS A 178 -21.45 -2.81 -24.36
C LYS A 178 -22.27 -3.69 -25.30
N MET A 179 -21.63 -4.69 -25.89
CA MET A 179 -22.30 -5.62 -26.80
C MET A 179 -23.29 -6.54 -26.04
N LEU A 180 -22.94 -6.98 -24.82
CA LEU A 180 -23.87 -7.75 -23.99
C LEU A 180 -25.14 -6.97 -23.65
N VAL A 181 -25.00 -5.68 -23.27
CA VAL A 181 -26.17 -4.81 -23.01
C VAL A 181 -27.03 -4.63 -24.26
N ILE A 182 -26.42 -4.40 -25.42
CA ILE A 182 -27.16 -4.28 -26.68
C ILE A 182 -27.84 -5.63 -27.03
N ALA A 183 -27.22 -6.76 -26.74
CA ALA A 183 -27.79 -8.07 -26.99
C ALA A 183 -28.97 -8.39 -26.06
N GLU A 184 -28.99 -7.83 -24.85
CA GLU A 184 -30.09 -7.94 -23.89
C GLU A 184 -31.35 -7.25 -24.42
N ASP A 185 -31.17 -6.07 -25.08
CA ASP A 185 -32.27 -5.31 -25.65
C ASP A 185 -32.70 -5.80 -27.06
N ASN A 186 -31.85 -6.57 -27.76
CA ASN A 186 -32.03 -6.88 -29.18
C ASN A 186 -31.81 -8.38 -29.48
N ILE A 187 -32.91 -9.13 -29.65
CA ILE A 187 -32.93 -10.57 -29.91
C ILE A 187 -32.23 -10.96 -31.24
N THR A 188 -31.99 -9.99 -32.15
CA THR A 188 -31.37 -10.20 -33.46
C THR A 188 -29.84 -10.24 -33.46
N ILE A 189 -29.17 -9.93 -32.34
CA ILE A 189 -27.71 -10.00 -32.25
C ILE A 189 -27.24 -11.44 -32.22
N ARG A 190 -26.46 -11.83 -33.23
CA ARG A 190 -25.97 -13.18 -33.39
C ARG A 190 -24.91 -13.52 -32.31
N PRO A 191 -24.96 -14.68 -31.65
CA PRO A 191 -23.97 -15.12 -30.68
C PRO A 191 -22.51 -15.05 -31.20
N LYS A 192 -22.31 -15.20 -32.49
CA LYS A 192 -20.99 -15.18 -33.13
C LYS A 192 -20.22 -13.86 -32.88
N ASN A 193 -20.91 -12.73 -32.81
CA ASN A 193 -20.26 -11.44 -32.54
C ASN A 193 -19.79 -11.32 -31.08
N LEU A 194 -20.51 -11.95 -30.14
CA LEU A 194 -20.14 -12.00 -28.73
C LEU A 194 -18.91 -12.90 -28.52
N ASP A 195 -18.86 -14.05 -29.20
CA ASP A 195 -17.73 -14.97 -29.14
C ASP A 195 -16.44 -14.32 -29.68
N GLU A 196 -16.51 -13.58 -30.79
CA GLU A 196 -15.36 -12.86 -31.36
C GLU A 196 -14.82 -11.81 -30.38
N LEU A 197 -15.70 -11.00 -29.78
CA LEU A 197 -15.31 -9.99 -28.79
C LEU A 197 -14.70 -10.64 -27.53
N PHE A 198 -15.25 -11.76 -27.08
CA PHE A 198 -14.69 -12.49 -25.96
C PHE A 198 -13.33 -13.11 -26.27
N GLN A 199 -13.10 -13.58 -27.51
CA GLN A 199 -11.77 -14.02 -27.93
C GLN A 199 -10.72 -12.88 -27.88
N ASP A 200 -11.10 -11.65 -28.20
CA ASP A 200 -10.21 -10.51 -28.08
C ASP A 200 -9.93 -10.15 -26.62
N VAL A 201 -10.94 -10.20 -25.75
CA VAL A 201 -10.75 -10.10 -24.30
C VAL A 201 -9.77 -11.18 -23.80
N LYS A 202 -9.96 -12.44 -24.21
CA LYS A 202 -9.08 -13.55 -23.84
C LYS A 202 -7.63 -13.32 -24.28
N LYS A 203 -7.41 -12.89 -25.52
CA LYS A 203 -6.06 -12.61 -26.05
C LYS A 203 -5.34 -11.54 -25.24
N ILE A 204 -6.04 -10.45 -24.91
CA ILE A 204 -5.42 -9.36 -24.16
C ILE A 204 -5.13 -9.78 -22.71
N HIS A 205 -5.98 -10.59 -22.08
CA HIS A 205 -5.72 -11.16 -20.76
C HIS A 205 -4.45 -12.02 -20.74
N PHE A 206 -4.28 -12.94 -21.70
CA PHE A 206 -3.05 -13.74 -21.77
C PHE A 206 -1.80 -12.89 -22.01
N LYS A 207 -1.89 -11.87 -22.85
CA LYS A 207 -0.80 -10.91 -23.06
C LYS A 207 -0.48 -10.14 -21.77
N SER A 208 -1.50 -9.73 -21.03
CA SER A 208 -1.38 -9.08 -19.72
C SER A 208 -0.67 -10.00 -18.73
N TYR A 209 -1.12 -11.27 -18.59
CA TYR A 209 -0.53 -12.23 -17.67
C TYR A 209 0.96 -12.44 -17.92
N LEU A 210 1.40 -12.56 -19.17
CA LEU A 210 2.81 -12.71 -19.50
C LEU A 210 3.63 -11.48 -19.11
N ARG A 211 3.13 -10.27 -19.34
CA ARG A 211 3.81 -9.03 -18.95
C ARG A 211 3.87 -8.86 -17.43
N TYR A 212 2.76 -9.14 -16.74
CA TYR A 212 2.74 -9.14 -15.28
C TYR A 212 3.62 -10.24 -14.68
N PHE A 213 3.80 -11.39 -15.34
CA PHE A 213 4.75 -12.40 -14.92
C PHE A 213 6.18 -11.84 -14.87
N TYR A 214 6.66 -11.19 -15.93
CA TYR A 214 7.99 -10.60 -15.94
C TYR A 214 8.13 -9.42 -14.96
N PHE A 215 7.09 -8.60 -14.84
CA PHE A 215 7.08 -7.53 -13.85
C PHE A 215 7.14 -8.07 -12.42
N ASN A 216 6.34 -9.07 -12.11
CA ASN A 216 6.33 -9.70 -10.79
C ASN A 216 7.65 -10.42 -10.49
N LEU A 217 8.29 -11.03 -11.49
CA LEU A 217 9.62 -11.58 -11.32
C LEU A 217 10.61 -10.52 -10.84
N GLY A 218 10.69 -9.37 -11.53
CA GLY A 218 11.55 -8.26 -11.12
C GLY A 218 11.15 -7.69 -9.75
N ARG A 219 9.85 -7.51 -9.51
CA ARG A 219 9.34 -6.99 -8.24
C ARG A 219 9.65 -7.92 -7.07
N ILE A 220 9.42 -9.22 -7.22
CA ILE A 220 9.68 -10.18 -6.14
C ILE A 220 11.20 -10.29 -5.90
N THR A 221 12.01 -10.26 -6.94
CA THR A 221 13.49 -10.24 -6.81
C THR A 221 13.93 -9.03 -6.01
N TYR A 222 13.42 -7.83 -6.33
CA TYR A 222 13.70 -6.62 -5.55
C TYR A 222 13.25 -6.76 -4.08
N LEU A 223 12.05 -7.29 -3.83
CA LEU A 223 11.55 -7.49 -2.47
C LEU A 223 12.40 -8.49 -1.67
N GLN A 224 12.95 -9.52 -2.30
CA GLN A 224 13.87 -10.44 -1.64
C GLN A 224 15.25 -9.80 -1.39
N ALA A 225 15.77 -9.02 -2.34
CA ALA A 225 16.98 -8.23 -2.14
C ALA A 225 16.82 -7.21 -1.00
N ASN A 226 15.63 -6.68 -0.84
CA ASN A 226 15.25 -5.77 0.22
C ASN A 226 15.44 -6.36 1.63
N VAL A 227 15.11 -7.62 1.81
CA VAL A 227 15.33 -8.32 3.10
C VAL A 227 16.80 -8.30 3.52
N LEU A 228 17.72 -8.30 2.54
CA LEU A 228 19.16 -8.30 2.78
C LEU A 228 19.78 -6.90 2.84
N SER A 229 19.06 -5.86 2.42
CA SER A 229 19.60 -4.50 2.27
C SER A 229 20.26 -3.97 3.55
N ALA A 230 19.55 -4.04 4.68
CA ALA A 230 20.07 -3.59 5.97
C ALA A 230 21.33 -4.37 6.41
N TYR A 231 21.36 -5.69 6.17
CA TYR A 231 22.53 -6.50 6.47
C TYR A 231 23.72 -6.14 5.60
N VAL A 232 23.50 -5.83 4.32
CA VAL A 232 24.55 -5.38 3.40
C VAL A 232 25.16 -4.06 3.89
N PHE A 233 24.35 -3.09 4.28
CA PHE A 233 24.84 -1.82 4.81
C PHE A 233 25.59 -1.99 6.14
N LEU A 234 25.16 -2.92 7.00
CA LEU A 234 25.78 -3.20 8.28
C LEU A 234 26.96 -4.17 8.21
N ALA A 235 27.30 -4.74 7.04
CA ALA A 235 28.32 -5.77 6.92
C ALA A 235 29.66 -5.39 7.57
N PRO A 236 30.22 -4.17 7.41
CA PRO A 236 31.48 -3.80 8.08
C PRO A 236 31.36 -3.83 9.60
N ALA A 237 30.25 -3.33 10.15
CA ALA A 237 30.02 -3.28 11.59
C ALA A 237 29.83 -4.67 12.21
N ILE A 238 29.13 -5.56 11.50
CA ILE A 238 28.92 -6.95 11.94
C ILE A 238 30.24 -7.71 11.94
N VAL A 239 31.02 -7.61 10.84
CA VAL A 239 32.31 -8.30 10.74
C VAL A 239 33.30 -7.77 11.75
N ALA A 240 33.32 -6.47 12.02
CA ALA A 240 34.18 -5.86 13.04
C ALA A 240 33.72 -6.15 14.49
N GLY A 241 32.52 -6.72 14.69
CA GLY A 241 31.96 -7.02 16.01
C GLY A 241 31.61 -5.78 16.86
N VAL A 242 31.39 -4.61 16.21
CA VAL A 242 31.09 -3.35 16.92
C VAL A 242 29.61 -3.19 17.26
N VAL A 243 28.76 -4.08 16.80
CA VAL A 243 27.32 -4.09 17.09
C VAL A 243 26.92 -5.36 17.81
N THR A 244 26.04 -5.22 18.82
CA THR A 244 25.41 -6.37 19.47
C THR A 244 24.27 -6.93 18.62
N LEU A 245 23.83 -8.15 18.94
CA LEU A 245 22.71 -8.77 18.24
C LEU A 245 21.42 -7.93 18.39
N GLY A 246 21.20 -7.35 19.56
CA GLY A 246 20.05 -6.49 19.85
C GLY A 246 20.08 -5.20 19.02
N VAL A 247 21.20 -4.49 19.01
CA VAL A 247 21.39 -3.27 18.21
C VAL A 247 21.20 -3.58 16.72
N MET A 248 21.79 -4.67 16.24
CA MET A 248 21.62 -5.11 14.85
C MET A 248 20.15 -5.34 14.50
N GLN A 249 19.39 -6.02 15.35
CA GLN A 249 17.96 -6.27 15.12
C GLN A 249 17.12 -4.98 15.18
N GLN A 250 17.45 -4.05 16.08
CA GLN A 250 16.81 -2.74 16.12
C GLN A 250 17.02 -1.97 14.82
N ILE A 251 18.27 -1.96 14.30
CA ILE A 251 18.59 -1.27 13.05
C ILE A 251 17.84 -1.90 11.87
N ILE A 252 17.83 -3.23 11.75
CA ILE A 252 17.15 -3.93 10.66
C ILE A 252 15.65 -3.61 10.67
N ARG A 253 15.03 -3.60 11.84
CA ARG A 253 13.62 -3.24 11.99
C ARG A 253 13.34 -1.78 11.67
N ALA A 254 14.15 -0.86 12.21
CA ALA A 254 14.00 0.57 11.95
C ALA A 254 14.22 0.89 10.45
N PHE A 255 15.25 0.29 9.84
CA PHE A 255 15.52 0.40 8.41
C PHE A 255 14.33 -0.08 7.58
N GLY A 256 13.80 -1.26 7.88
CA GLY A 256 12.63 -1.82 7.18
C GLY A 256 11.36 -0.97 7.36
N ARG A 257 11.16 -0.30 8.51
CA ARG A 257 10.04 0.62 8.74
C ARG A 257 10.18 1.88 7.89
N VAL A 258 11.35 2.51 7.88
CA VAL A 258 11.63 3.69 7.06
C VAL A 258 11.45 3.36 5.58
N GLU A 259 12.07 2.28 5.11
CA GLU A 259 11.97 1.84 3.74
C GLU A 259 10.52 1.50 3.32
N GLY A 260 9.82 0.71 4.12
CA GLY A 260 8.42 0.35 3.87
C GLY A 260 7.50 1.55 3.76
N SER A 261 7.74 2.58 4.58
CA SER A 261 6.99 3.83 4.55
C SER A 261 7.28 4.65 3.30
N MET A 262 8.54 4.71 2.87
CA MET A 262 8.91 5.37 1.62
C MET A 262 8.34 4.67 0.38
N GLN A 263 8.22 3.33 0.42
CA GLN A 263 7.64 2.53 -0.67
C GLN A 263 6.11 2.58 -0.70
N TYR A 264 5.45 3.19 0.27
CA TYR A 264 3.99 3.21 0.39
C TYR A 264 3.30 3.65 -0.92
N ILE A 265 3.73 4.75 -1.53
CA ILE A 265 3.12 5.30 -2.75
C ILE A 265 3.14 4.28 -3.89
N PHE A 266 4.25 3.54 -4.04
CA PHE A 266 4.38 2.53 -5.11
C PHE A 266 3.55 1.27 -4.85
N ARG A 267 3.49 0.84 -3.61
CA ARG A 267 2.63 -0.28 -3.21
C ARG A 267 1.16 0.03 -3.43
N SER A 268 0.78 1.28 -3.18
CA SER A 268 -0.58 1.77 -3.31
C SER A 268 -0.95 2.25 -4.71
N TRP A 269 -0.01 2.25 -5.66
CA TRP A 269 -0.23 2.81 -7.00
C TRP A 269 -1.47 2.27 -7.73
N PRO A 270 -1.75 0.96 -7.77
CA PRO A 270 -2.96 0.43 -8.40
C PRO A 270 -4.23 0.99 -7.75
N THR A 271 -4.24 1.07 -6.43
CA THR A 271 -5.38 1.60 -5.65
C THR A 271 -5.57 3.11 -5.87
N ILE A 272 -4.46 3.87 -6.05
CA ILE A 272 -4.51 5.30 -6.39
C ILE A 272 -5.13 5.50 -7.78
N ILE A 273 -4.78 4.66 -8.76
CA ILE A 273 -5.38 4.70 -10.10
C ILE A 273 -6.88 4.37 -10.03
N GLU A 274 -7.26 3.34 -9.25
CA GLU A 274 -8.66 2.99 -9.04
C GLU A 274 -9.43 4.15 -8.40
N LEU A 275 -8.87 4.79 -7.36
CA LEU A 275 -9.45 5.99 -6.74
C LEU A 275 -9.67 7.11 -7.75
N ALA A 276 -8.67 7.41 -8.55
CA ALA A 276 -8.75 8.45 -9.58
C ALA A 276 -9.87 8.15 -10.60
N SER A 277 -10.01 6.89 -10.99
CA SER A 277 -11.08 6.44 -11.89
C SER A 277 -12.47 6.60 -11.27
N VAL A 278 -12.64 6.15 -10.01
CA VAL A 278 -13.91 6.30 -9.29
C VAL A 278 -14.25 7.78 -9.08
N TYR A 279 -13.28 8.58 -8.65
CA TYR A 279 -13.45 10.03 -8.46
C TYR A 279 -13.87 10.73 -9.76
N LYS A 280 -13.22 10.39 -10.89
CA LYS A 280 -13.58 10.96 -12.20
C LYS A 280 -15.03 10.63 -12.57
N ARG A 281 -15.47 9.41 -12.36
CA ARG A 281 -16.85 9.00 -12.64
C ARG A 281 -17.88 9.74 -11.77
N LEU A 282 -17.60 9.87 -10.47
CA LEU A 282 -18.46 10.63 -9.57
C LEU A 282 -18.53 12.12 -9.98
N LYS A 283 -17.37 12.72 -10.29
CA LYS A 283 -17.31 14.11 -10.76
C LYS A 283 -18.04 14.36 -12.08
N GLU A 284 -17.93 13.44 -13.03
CA GLU A 284 -18.68 13.49 -14.29
C GLU A 284 -20.20 13.38 -14.06
N PHE A 285 -20.60 12.52 -13.13
CA PHE A 285 -21.99 12.36 -12.73
C PHE A 285 -22.53 13.63 -12.08
N GLU A 286 -21.82 14.22 -11.13
CA GLU A 286 -22.16 15.49 -10.48
C GLU A 286 -22.24 16.65 -11.49
N SER A 287 -21.33 16.70 -12.44
CA SER A 287 -21.33 17.70 -13.52
C SER A 287 -22.60 17.59 -14.38
N ARG A 288 -23.07 16.36 -14.67
CA ARG A 288 -24.32 16.15 -15.44
C ARG A 288 -25.54 16.55 -14.63
N ILE A 289 -25.58 16.28 -13.32
CA ILE A 289 -26.67 16.74 -12.44
C ILE A 289 -26.76 18.27 -12.45
N ASN A 290 -25.63 18.95 -12.28
CA ASN A 290 -25.57 20.41 -12.29
C ASN A 290 -25.94 21.02 -13.67
N SER A 291 -25.57 20.36 -14.77
CA SER A 291 -25.94 20.82 -16.13
C SER A 291 -27.45 20.67 -16.39
N ALA A 292 -28.08 19.63 -15.84
CA ALA A 292 -29.51 19.45 -15.89
C ALA A 292 -30.26 20.53 -15.08
N GLU A 293 -29.66 21.06 -14.04
CA GLU A 293 -30.20 22.15 -13.23
C GLU A 293 -30.31 23.47 -14.01
N ILE A 294 -29.28 23.81 -14.80
CA ILE A 294 -29.25 25.03 -15.60
C ILE A 294 -30.29 25.01 -16.70
N ILE A 295 -30.67 23.85 -17.25
CA ILE A 295 -31.65 23.71 -18.30
C ILE A 295 -33.09 23.94 -17.74
N ILE A 296 -33.36 23.46 -16.52
CA ILE A 296 -34.67 23.56 -15.88
C ILE A 296 -34.93 24.99 -15.34
N GLU A 297 -33.90 25.75 -15.00
CA GLU A 297 -34.04 27.16 -14.55
C GLU A 297 -34.25 28.14 -15.71
N ASN A 298 -33.96 27.75 -16.96
CA ASN A 298 -34.09 28.58 -18.16
C ASN A 298 -35.36 28.31 -18.99
N ASP A 299 -36.17 27.31 -18.61
CA ASP A 299 -37.50 27.03 -19.16
C ASP A 299 -38.61 27.53 -18.19
#